data_3bab7902b65f680ddf8bc815566148d0
#
_entry.id   3bab7902b65f680ddf8bc815566148d0
#
_cell.length_a   1.000
_cell.length_b   1.000
_cell.length_c   1.000
_cell.angle_alpha   90.00
_cell.angle_beta   90.00
_cell.angle_gamma   90.00
#
_symmetry.space_group_name_H-M   'P 1'
#
loop_
_entity.id
_entity.type
_entity.pdbx_description
1 polymer ?
#
loop_
_entity_poly.entity_id
_entity_poly.type
_entity_poly.pdbx_seq_one_letter_code
_entity_poly.pdbx_strand_id
1 'polypeptide(L)'
;TSDGATYGVPYYSHAQVMWYRTDLLEAAGLEVPKTWDEFYDAAVTLTKGGQYGAAFSCSPNDLLSTRYLNYYVVSAGSSLLNDDLTANLTSKEAIDGINFWLKVYKNCSPAETINYTVNDHATLFYQGKTAFDFNSGFMIGGVQNNTPEIAQYVRCAPLPRITDSDPIYSAEASHIP
;
A
#
# COMPACT_ATOMS: atom_id res chain seq x y z
N THR A 1 -18.12 16.53 -9.37
CA THR A 1 -17.99 16.87 -10.80
C THR A 1 -17.43 18.27 -10.96
N SER A 2 -16.40 18.46 -11.77
CA SER A 2 -15.70 19.77 -11.91
C SER A 2 -16.56 20.85 -12.58
N ASP A 3 -17.61 20.47 -13.28
CA ASP A 3 -18.55 21.35 -14.03
C ASP A 3 -19.98 21.31 -13.50
N GLY A 4 -20.22 20.61 -12.38
CA GLY A 4 -21.55 20.42 -11.79
C GLY A 4 -22.40 19.34 -12.43
N ALA A 5 -21.95 18.71 -13.53
CA ALA A 5 -22.68 17.61 -14.17
C ALA A 5 -22.45 16.28 -13.45
N THR A 6 -23.46 15.41 -13.41
CA THR A 6 -23.33 14.05 -12.86
C THR A 6 -22.91 13.11 -13.96
N TYR A 7 -21.70 12.57 -13.88
CA TYR A 7 -21.13 11.61 -14.85
C TYR A 7 -21.18 10.16 -14.37
N GLY A 8 -21.50 9.93 -13.10
CA GLY A 8 -21.58 8.59 -12.55
C GLY A 8 -22.26 8.58 -11.19
N VAL A 9 -22.67 7.41 -10.77
CA VAL A 9 -23.22 7.16 -9.44
C VAL A 9 -22.23 6.35 -8.64
N PRO A 10 -21.91 6.73 -7.38
CA PRO A 10 -21.03 5.91 -6.51
C PRO A 10 -21.64 4.52 -6.37
N TYR A 11 -20.84 3.48 -6.68
CA TYR A 11 -21.28 2.09 -6.58
C TYR A 11 -20.76 1.43 -5.31
N TYR A 12 -19.47 1.61 -5.01
CA TYR A 12 -18.88 1.15 -3.78
C TYR A 12 -17.64 2.00 -3.43
N SER A 13 -17.20 1.90 -2.18
CA SER A 13 -15.98 2.54 -1.72
C SER A 13 -15.04 1.49 -1.13
N HIS A 14 -13.77 1.56 -1.49
CA HIS A 14 -12.72 0.76 -0.90
C HIS A 14 -11.88 1.62 0.04
N ALA A 15 -11.85 1.25 1.32
CA ALA A 15 -10.84 1.77 2.22
C ALA A 15 -9.53 1.02 1.95
N GLN A 16 -8.48 1.77 1.61
CA GLN A 16 -7.12 1.22 1.49
C GLN A 16 -6.48 1.21 2.87
N VAL A 17 -5.94 0.08 3.26
CA VAL A 17 -5.34 -0.15 4.58
C VAL A 17 -4.01 -0.89 4.44
N MET A 18 -3.19 -0.82 5.47
CA MET A 18 -2.00 -1.64 5.60
C MET A 18 -2.40 -2.96 6.28
N TRP A 19 -2.32 -4.07 5.53
CA TRP A 19 -2.42 -5.42 6.07
C TRP A 19 -1.07 -5.86 6.61
N TYR A 20 -1.06 -6.59 7.74
CA TYR A 20 0.18 -7.03 8.36
C TYR A 20 0.03 -8.36 9.12
N ARG A 21 1.14 -9.02 9.35
CA ARG A 21 1.29 -10.28 10.08
C ARG A 21 1.73 -10.01 11.52
N THR A 22 0.81 -10.20 12.47
CA THR A 22 1.10 -9.98 13.91
C THR A 22 2.18 -10.91 14.43
N ASP A 23 2.17 -12.19 14.00
CA ASP A 23 3.14 -13.18 14.41
C ASP A 23 4.58 -12.82 13.98
N LEU A 24 4.75 -12.22 12.80
CA LEU A 24 6.05 -11.78 12.32
C LEU A 24 6.55 -10.54 13.08
N LEU A 25 5.65 -9.59 13.37
CA LEU A 25 5.97 -8.41 14.18
C LEU A 25 6.36 -8.81 15.61
N GLU A 26 5.53 -9.62 16.27
CA GLU A 26 5.77 -10.12 17.63
C GLU A 26 7.09 -10.89 17.74
N ALA A 27 7.36 -11.79 16.78
CA ALA A 27 8.61 -12.56 16.75
C ALA A 27 9.86 -11.68 16.56
N ALA A 28 9.70 -10.49 15.99
CA ALA A 28 10.78 -9.52 15.80
C ALA A 28 10.81 -8.43 16.89
N GLY A 29 9.86 -8.42 17.82
CA GLY A 29 9.73 -7.39 18.86
C GLY A 29 9.35 -6.01 18.30
N LEU A 30 8.60 -6.00 17.19
CA LEU A 30 8.18 -4.78 16.50
C LEU A 30 6.73 -4.41 16.82
N GLU A 31 6.49 -3.12 16.95
CA GLU A 31 5.14 -2.55 17.02
C GLU A 31 4.54 -2.39 15.61
N VAL A 32 3.23 -2.18 15.54
CA VAL A 32 2.54 -1.88 14.27
C VAL A 32 2.96 -0.50 13.77
N PRO A 33 3.55 -0.39 12.57
CA PRO A 33 4.02 0.89 12.05
C PRO A 33 2.90 1.91 11.88
N LYS A 34 3.15 3.14 12.26
CA LYS A 34 2.23 4.29 12.09
C LYS A 34 2.74 5.27 11.05
N THR A 35 4.06 5.31 10.84
CA THR A 35 4.70 6.19 9.87
C THR A 35 5.38 5.39 8.75
N TRP A 36 5.65 6.06 7.61
CA TRP A 36 6.33 5.43 6.49
C TRP A 36 7.76 4.99 6.84
N ASP A 37 8.44 5.72 7.72
CA ASP A 37 9.78 5.32 8.17
C ASP A 37 9.72 4.10 9.09
N GLU A 38 8.79 4.04 10.04
CA GLU A 38 8.56 2.84 10.86
C GLU A 38 8.18 1.63 10.01
N PHE A 39 7.31 1.82 8.99
CA PHE A 39 6.98 0.76 8.05
C PHE A 39 8.21 0.25 7.32
N TYR A 40 9.03 1.16 6.78
CA TYR A 40 10.24 0.78 6.06
C TYR A 40 11.20 -0.02 6.95
N ASP A 41 11.48 0.45 8.16
CA ASP A 41 12.38 -0.20 9.11
C ASP A 41 11.87 -1.59 9.52
N ALA A 42 10.56 -1.73 9.77
CA ALA A 42 9.93 -3.00 10.04
C ALA A 42 10.01 -3.94 8.82
N ALA A 43 9.72 -3.45 7.61
CA ALA A 43 9.77 -4.23 6.39
C ALA A 43 11.18 -4.75 6.09
N VAL A 44 12.23 -3.93 6.28
CA VAL A 44 13.63 -4.34 6.14
C VAL A 44 13.98 -5.41 7.18
N THR A 45 13.61 -5.20 8.44
CA THR A 45 13.89 -6.15 9.53
C THR A 45 13.26 -7.53 9.28
N LEU A 46 12.07 -7.55 8.68
CA LEU A 46 11.33 -8.77 8.37
C LEU A 46 11.74 -9.43 7.05
N THR A 47 12.60 -8.77 6.26
CA THR A 47 13.12 -9.34 5.00
C THR A 47 14.30 -10.26 5.28
N LYS A 48 14.02 -11.55 5.46
CA LYS A 48 15.05 -12.59 5.73
C LYS A 48 14.52 -13.99 5.43
N GLY A 49 15.41 -14.89 5.07
CA GLY A 49 15.08 -16.34 4.97
C GLY A 49 14.00 -16.68 3.96
N GLY A 50 13.86 -15.91 2.88
CA GLY A 50 12.81 -16.09 1.86
C GLY A 50 11.50 -15.37 2.17
N GLN A 51 11.40 -14.71 3.33
CA GLN A 51 10.35 -13.78 3.69
C GLN A 51 10.71 -12.39 3.19
N TYR A 52 9.78 -11.67 2.61
CA TYR A 52 9.91 -10.28 2.22
C TYR A 52 9.11 -9.36 3.15
N GLY A 53 9.56 -8.14 3.33
CA GLY A 53 8.83 -7.13 4.08
C GLY A 53 7.52 -6.78 3.41
N ALA A 54 7.58 -6.41 2.13
CA ALA A 54 6.40 -6.05 1.36
C ALA A 54 6.57 -6.35 -0.13
N ALA A 55 5.47 -6.45 -0.86
CA ALA A 55 5.42 -6.36 -2.31
C ALA A 55 4.28 -5.41 -2.69
N PHE A 56 4.34 -4.83 -3.88
CA PHE A 56 3.35 -3.86 -4.35
C PHE A 56 3.26 -3.88 -5.88
N SER A 57 2.18 -3.30 -6.43
CA SER A 57 2.02 -3.23 -7.88
C SER A 57 2.95 -2.19 -8.49
N CYS A 58 3.76 -2.62 -9.47
CA CYS A 58 4.68 -1.78 -10.24
C CYS A 58 4.53 -1.97 -11.75
N SER A 59 3.69 -2.90 -12.18
CA SER A 59 3.51 -3.19 -13.60
C SER A 59 3.03 -1.96 -14.37
N PRO A 60 3.64 -1.63 -15.52
CA PRO A 60 3.16 -0.57 -16.39
C PRO A 60 1.79 -0.87 -17.01
N ASN A 61 1.35 -2.12 -16.95
CA ASN A 61 0.05 -2.58 -17.46
C ASN A 61 -1.05 -2.58 -16.39
N ASP A 62 -0.73 -2.19 -15.16
CA ASP A 62 -1.69 -2.08 -14.06
C ASP A 62 -1.89 -0.62 -13.68
N LEU A 63 -3.07 -0.07 -13.99
CA LEU A 63 -3.46 1.30 -13.64
C LEU A 63 -3.41 1.56 -12.13
N LEU A 64 -3.50 0.51 -11.33
CA LEU A 64 -3.46 0.60 -9.87
C LEU A 64 -2.04 0.79 -9.32
N SER A 65 -1.00 0.63 -10.14
CA SER A 65 0.40 0.84 -9.73
C SER A 65 0.67 2.25 -9.22
N THR A 66 -0.03 3.26 -9.75
CA THR A 66 0.13 4.66 -9.34
C THR A 66 -0.37 4.96 -7.93
N ARG A 67 -1.23 4.09 -7.36
CA ARG A 67 -1.80 4.30 -6.02
C ARG A 67 -0.74 4.33 -4.93
N TYR A 68 0.33 3.56 -5.05
CA TYR A 68 1.39 3.50 -4.05
C TYR A 68 2.11 4.84 -3.93
N LEU A 69 2.46 5.46 -5.05
CA LEU A 69 2.98 6.82 -5.04
C LEU A 69 1.98 7.79 -4.42
N ASN A 70 0.70 7.66 -4.79
CA ASN A 70 -0.35 8.53 -4.27
C ASN A 70 -0.53 8.39 -2.75
N TYR A 71 -0.41 7.18 -2.17
CA TYR A 71 -0.50 7.00 -0.71
C TYR A 71 0.53 7.87 0.03
N TYR A 72 1.77 7.86 -0.45
CA TYR A 72 2.83 8.68 0.14
C TYR A 72 2.57 10.17 -0.05
N VAL A 73 2.30 10.60 -1.28
CA VAL A 73 2.13 12.01 -1.65
C VAL A 73 0.95 12.66 -0.91
N VAL A 74 -0.18 11.97 -0.85
CA VAL A 74 -1.36 12.46 -0.12
C VAL A 74 -1.08 12.52 1.39
N SER A 75 -0.40 11.54 1.97
CA SER A 75 0.00 11.57 3.38
C SER A 75 0.98 12.69 3.70
N ALA A 76 1.72 13.17 2.69
CA ALA A 76 2.59 14.35 2.80
C ALA A 76 1.84 15.69 2.56
N GLY A 77 0.51 15.67 2.46
CA GLY A 77 -0.32 16.85 2.26
C GLY A 77 -0.27 17.44 0.85
N SER A 78 0.11 16.64 -0.15
CA SER A 78 0.25 17.07 -1.55
C SER A 78 -0.65 16.23 -2.49
N SER A 79 -0.57 16.50 -3.78
CA SER A 79 -1.30 15.79 -4.83
C SER A 79 -0.39 15.52 -6.02
N LEU A 80 -0.67 14.45 -6.77
CA LEU A 80 -0.02 14.15 -8.04
C LEU A 80 -0.49 15.06 -9.20
N LEU A 81 -1.55 15.83 -8.97
CA LEU A 81 -2.08 16.81 -9.91
C LEU A 81 -2.12 18.20 -9.27
N ASN A 82 -1.82 19.21 -10.07
CA ASN A 82 -2.06 20.61 -9.74
C ASN A 82 -3.58 20.92 -9.84
N ASP A 83 -4.00 22.09 -9.36
CA ASP A 83 -5.41 22.52 -9.42
C ASP A 83 -5.94 22.65 -10.87
N ASP A 84 -5.06 22.90 -11.83
CA ASP A 84 -5.39 22.95 -13.26
C ASP A 84 -5.34 21.56 -13.94
N LEU A 85 -5.22 20.49 -13.16
CA LEU A 85 -5.14 19.09 -13.59
C LEU A 85 -3.86 18.74 -14.37
N THR A 86 -2.85 19.58 -14.39
CA THR A 86 -1.52 19.22 -14.91
C THR A 86 -0.77 18.34 -13.90
N ALA A 87 0.20 17.55 -14.39
CA ALA A 87 0.95 16.64 -13.54
C ALA A 87 1.87 17.41 -12.57
N ASN A 88 1.83 17.03 -11.28
CA ASN A 88 2.67 17.56 -10.19
C ASN A 88 3.74 16.53 -9.76
N LEU A 89 4.41 15.89 -10.72
CA LEU A 89 5.37 14.82 -10.44
C LEU A 89 6.78 15.33 -10.10
N THR A 90 7.02 16.64 -10.17
CA THR A 90 8.30 17.28 -9.82
C THR A 90 8.27 17.97 -8.47
N SER A 91 7.15 17.92 -7.75
CA SER A 91 7.08 18.40 -6.36
C SER A 91 8.01 17.61 -5.45
N LYS A 92 8.41 18.22 -4.34
CA LYS A 92 9.25 17.55 -3.34
C LYS A 92 8.60 16.27 -2.84
N GLU A 93 7.30 16.30 -2.54
CA GLU A 93 6.53 15.20 -2.02
C GLU A 93 6.42 14.03 -3.02
N ALA A 94 6.27 14.33 -4.31
CA ALA A 94 6.27 13.31 -5.36
C ALA A 94 7.65 12.66 -5.52
N ILE A 95 8.73 13.45 -5.51
CA ILE A 95 10.11 12.95 -5.58
C ILE A 95 10.43 12.10 -4.33
N ASP A 96 10.06 12.56 -3.14
CA ASP A 96 10.26 11.80 -1.91
C ASP A 96 9.49 10.48 -1.94
N GLY A 97 8.25 10.49 -2.41
CA GLY A 97 7.44 9.28 -2.57
C GLY A 97 8.04 8.29 -3.56
N ILE A 98 8.55 8.76 -4.70
CA ILE A 98 9.26 7.90 -5.67
C ILE A 98 10.49 7.28 -5.01
N ASN A 99 11.31 8.08 -4.34
CA ASN A 99 12.51 7.59 -3.65
C ASN A 99 12.16 6.61 -2.52
N PHE A 100 11.08 6.87 -1.80
CA PHE A 100 10.58 5.97 -0.76
C PHE A 100 10.24 4.59 -1.35
N TRP A 101 9.41 4.51 -2.38
CA TRP A 101 9.02 3.23 -2.98
C TRP A 101 10.18 2.53 -3.69
N LEU A 102 11.15 3.28 -4.23
CA LEU A 102 12.39 2.70 -4.76
C LEU A 102 13.24 2.05 -3.66
N LYS A 103 13.34 2.66 -2.47
CA LYS A 103 14.07 2.03 -1.36
C LYS A 103 13.35 0.79 -0.83
N VAL A 104 12.00 0.80 -0.76
CA VAL A 104 11.20 -0.37 -0.42
C VAL A 104 11.43 -1.50 -1.43
N TYR A 105 11.34 -1.20 -2.73
CA TYR A 105 11.62 -2.17 -3.79
C TYR A 105 12.99 -2.82 -3.65
N LYS A 106 14.03 -2.02 -3.46
CA LYS A 106 15.42 -2.50 -3.42
C LYS A 106 15.76 -3.33 -2.19
N ASN A 107 15.16 -3.04 -1.05
CA ASN A 107 15.62 -3.57 0.23
C ASN A 107 14.67 -4.58 0.88
N CYS A 108 13.40 -4.60 0.53
CA CYS A 108 12.43 -5.45 1.20
C CYS A 108 11.35 -6.07 0.31
N SER A 109 11.52 -6.00 -1.03
CA SER A 109 10.59 -6.60 -1.98
C SER A 109 11.29 -7.63 -2.89
N PRO A 110 10.55 -8.62 -3.45
CA PRO A 110 11.08 -9.47 -4.51
C PRO A 110 11.50 -8.65 -5.73
N ALA A 111 12.53 -9.09 -6.44
CA ALA A 111 12.98 -8.41 -7.67
C ALA A 111 11.89 -8.36 -8.75
N GLU A 112 11.02 -9.37 -8.79
CA GLU A 112 9.90 -9.49 -9.72
C GLU A 112 8.79 -8.46 -9.47
N THR A 113 8.78 -7.79 -8.31
CA THR A 113 7.81 -6.74 -7.94
C THR A 113 7.63 -5.67 -9.03
N ILE A 114 8.68 -5.40 -9.81
CA ILE A 114 8.62 -4.45 -10.93
C ILE A 114 7.57 -4.83 -12.00
N ASN A 115 7.18 -6.10 -12.08
CA ASN A 115 6.19 -6.61 -13.02
C ASN A 115 4.84 -6.95 -12.36
N TYR A 116 4.72 -6.80 -11.05
CA TYR A 116 3.52 -7.22 -10.32
C TYR A 116 2.34 -6.30 -10.56
N THR A 117 1.20 -6.94 -10.76
CA THR A 117 -0.13 -6.33 -10.65
C THR A 117 -0.62 -6.39 -9.20
N VAL A 118 -1.77 -5.78 -8.92
CA VAL A 118 -2.41 -5.84 -7.61
C VAL A 118 -2.73 -7.29 -7.17
N ASN A 119 -2.99 -8.19 -8.12
CA ASN A 119 -3.26 -9.60 -7.81
C ASN A 119 -1.99 -10.38 -7.47
N ASP A 120 -0.86 -10.03 -8.09
CA ASP A 120 0.40 -10.73 -7.88
C ASP A 120 0.93 -10.51 -6.46
N HIS A 121 1.02 -9.24 -6.01
CA HIS A 121 1.50 -8.97 -4.66
C HIS A 121 0.52 -9.44 -3.58
N ALA A 122 -0.81 -9.34 -3.82
CA ALA A 122 -1.81 -9.90 -2.93
C ALA A 122 -1.64 -11.42 -2.78
N THR A 123 -1.33 -12.12 -3.89
CA THR A 123 -1.06 -13.56 -3.88
C THR A 123 0.15 -13.91 -3.01
N LEU A 124 1.22 -13.11 -3.05
CA LEU A 124 2.38 -13.32 -2.17
C LEU A 124 2.00 -13.16 -0.69
N PHE A 125 1.18 -12.19 -0.35
CA PHE A 125 0.68 -12.03 1.00
C PHE A 125 -0.19 -13.22 1.42
N TYR A 126 -1.10 -13.69 0.54
CA TYR A 126 -1.91 -14.89 0.79
C TYR A 126 -1.06 -16.14 1.04
N GLN A 127 0.07 -16.25 0.34
CA GLN A 127 1.02 -17.35 0.52
C GLN A 127 1.92 -17.17 1.77
N GLY A 128 1.72 -16.12 2.56
CA GLY A 128 2.53 -15.82 3.73
C GLY A 128 3.96 -15.39 3.42
N LYS A 129 4.26 -14.98 2.18
CA LYS A 129 5.62 -14.61 1.73
C LYS A 129 5.98 -13.15 1.97
N THR A 130 5.01 -12.30 2.28
CA THR A 130 5.23 -10.90 2.67
C THR A 130 4.65 -10.62 4.04
N ALA A 131 5.30 -9.74 4.80
CA ALA A 131 4.87 -9.33 6.13
C ALA A 131 3.78 -8.26 6.08
N PHE A 132 3.86 -7.39 5.06
CA PHE A 132 2.92 -6.29 4.83
C PHE A 132 2.35 -6.33 3.41
N ASP A 133 1.12 -5.82 3.28
CA ASP A 133 0.47 -5.54 2.00
C ASP A 133 -0.42 -4.29 2.13
N PHE A 134 -0.55 -3.52 1.06
CA PHE A 134 -1.40 -2.33 1.02
C PHE A 134 -2.56 -2.59 0.06
N ASN A 135 -3.75 -2.80 0.61
CA ASN A 135 -4.90 -3.18 -0.17
C ASN A 135 -6.22 -2.91 0.57
N SER A 136 -7.34 -3.23 -0.07
CA SER A 136 -8.67 -3.07 0.52
C SER A 136 -9.17 -4.35 1.22
N GLY A 137 -10.40 -4.31 1.74
CA GLY A 137 -10.98 -5.35 2.58
C GLY A 137 -11.14 -6.75 1.96
N PHE A 138 -11.01 -6.91 0.64
CA PHE A 138 -11.10 -8.23 -0.01
C PHE A 138 -9.97 -9.19 0.41
N MET A 139 -8.89 -8.67 0.95
CA MET A 139 -7.73 -9.44 1.41
C MET A 139 -8.09 -10.52 2.45
N ILE A 140 -9.08 -10.27 3.31
CA ILE A 140 -9.52 -11.25 4.33
C ILE A 140 -9.94 -12.57 3.66
N GLY A 141 -10.81 -12.48 2.66
CA GLY A 141 -11.26 -13.67 1.92
C GLY A 141 -10.12 -14.37 1.20
N GLY A 142 -9.17 -13.61 0.64
CA GLY A 142 -7.99 -14.17 0.00
C GLY A 142 -7.13 -15.00 0.96
N VAL A 143 -6.84 -14.46 2.14
CA VAL A 143 -6.07 -15.19 3.19
C VAL A 143 -6.82 -16.43 3.66
N GLN A 144 -8.11 -16.31 3.99
CA GLN A 144 -8.92 -17.43 4.48
C GLN A 144 -9.00 -18.58 3.50
N ASN A 145 -9.03 -18.29 2.20
CA ASN A 145 -9.16 -19.32 1.17
C ASN A 145 -7.82 -19.95 0.76
N ASN A 146 -6.72 -19.25 0.88
CA ASN A 146 -5.42 -19.73 0.42
C ASN A 146 -4.55 -20.32 1.55
N THR A 147 -4.54 -19.66 2.73
CA THR A 147 -3.71 -20.03 3.88
C THR A 147 -4.46 -19.76 5.18
N PRO A 148 -5.51 -20.53 5.47
CA PRO A 148 -6.36 -20.32 6.66
C PRO A 148 -5.57 -20.38 7.97
N GLU A 149 -4.45 -21.08 8.02
CA GLU A 149 -3.58 -21.20 9.18
C GLU A 149 -2.93 -19.88 9.59
N ILE A 150 -2.68 -18.96 8.64
CA ILE A 150 -2.15 -17.63 8.97
C ILE A 150 -3.25 -16.58 9.20
N ALA A 151 -4.50 -16.88 8.86
CA ALA A 151 -5.60 -15.91 8.95
C ALA A 151 -5.78 -15.33 10.36
N GLN A 152 -5.53 -16.13 11.39
CA GLN A 152 -5.59 -15.68 12.78
C GLN A 152 -4.57 -14.60 13.13
N TYR A 153 -3.47 -14.50 12.38
CA TYR A 153 -2.38 -13.54 12.58
C TYR A 153 -2.48 -12.32 11.67
N VAL A 154 -3.41 -12.30 10.73
CA VAL A 154 -3.57 -11.18 9.80
C VAL A 154 -4.47 -10.11 10.43
N ARG A 155 -3.99 -8.87 10.42
CA ARG A 155 -4.71 -7.67 10.88
C ARG A 155 -4.53 -6.56 9.87
N CYS A 156 -5.30 -5.48 10.04
CA CYS A 156 -5.11 -4.26 9.27
C CYS A 156 -4.99 -3.05 10.20
N ALA A 157 -4.30 -2.03 9.70
CA ALA A 157 -4.15 -0.73 10.30
C ALA A 157 -4.37 0.35 9.22
N PRO A 158 -4.60 1.61 9.61
CA PRO A 158 -4.57 2.72 8.67
C PRO A 158 -3.26 2.73 7.86
N LEU A 159 -3.29 3.37 6.69
CA LEU A 159 -2.05 3.63 5.93
C LEU A 159 -1.07 4.44 6.78
N PRO A 160 0.23 4.18 6.67
CA PRO A 160 1.25 4.97 7.34
C PRO A 160 1.17 6.45 6.96
N ARG A 161 1.65 7.32 7.84
CA ARG A 161 1.69 8.77 7.69
C ARG A 161 3.13 9.27 7.64
N ILE A 162 3.34 10.52 7.30
CA ILE A 162 4.68 11.12 7.38
C ILE A 162 5.10 11.25 8.85
N THR A 163 4.20 11.79 9.69
CA THR A 163 4.38 11.82 11.16
C THR A 163 3.15 11.24 11.85
N ASP A 164 3.27 10.80 13.10
CA ASP A 164 2.14 10.24 13.86
C ASP A 164 1.03 11.25 14.15
N SER A 165 1.28 12.54 14.00
CA SER A 165 0.29 13.62 14.16
C SER A 165 -0.48 13.96 12.88
N ASP A 166 -0.05 13.46 11.70
CA ASP A 166 -0.70 13.79 10.44
C ASP A 166 -2.06 13.10 10.27
N PRO A 167 -2.95 13.65 9.43
CA PRO A 167 -4.23 13.02 9.12
C PRO A 167 -4.07 11.63 8.49
N ILE A 168 -5.07 10.77 8.70
CA ILE A 168 -5.16 9.44 8.07
C ILE A 168 -5.89 9.59 6.74
N TYR A 169 -5.28 9.13 5.67
CA TYR A 169 -5.86 9.08 4.33
C TYR A 169 -5.95 7.62 3.88
N SER A 170 -7.13 7.12 3.54
CA SER A 170 -7.26 5.72 3.16
C SER A 170 -8.45 5.36 2.28
N ALA A 171 -9.08 6.32 1.62
CA ALA A 171 -10.28 6.07 0.83
C ALA A 171 -10.03 6.07 -0.67
N GLU A 172 -10.60 5.09 -1.34
CA GLU A 172 -10.76 5.03 -2.79
C GLU A 172 -12.26 4.85 -3.09
N ALA A 173 -12.80 5.58 -4.04
CA ALA A 173 -14.19 5.44 -4.48
C ALA A 173 -14.24 4.96 -5.93
N SER A 174 -15.10 3.98 -6.19
CA SER A 174 -15.42 3.53 -7.55
C SER A 174 -16.84 3.95 -7.93
N HIS A 175 -17.01 4.33 -9.18
CA HIS A 175 -18.26 4.85 -9.75
C HIS A 175 -18.72 3.99 -10.93
N ILE A 176 -20.01 3.91 -11.12
CA ILE A 176 -20.62 3.42 -12.36
C ILE A 176 -20.84 4.64 -13.26
N PRO A 177 -20.32 4.61 -14.49
CA PRO A 177 -20.57 5.68 -15.48
C PRO A 177 -22.01 5.77 -15.92
#